data_a9178fd16628e49f81419c906ccf9250
#
_entry.id   a9178fd16628e49f81419c906ccf9250
#
_cell.length_a   1.000
_cell.length_b   1.000
_cell.length_c   1.000
_cell.angle_alpha   90.00
_cell.angle_beta   90.00
_cell.angle_gamma   90.00
#
_symmetry.space_group_name_H-M   'P 1'
#
loop_
_entity.id
_entity.type
_entity.pdbx_description
1 polymer ?
#
loop_
_entity_poly.entity_id
_entity_poly.type
_entity_poly.pdbx_seq_one_letter_code
_entity_poly.pdbx_strand_id
1 'polypeptide(L)'
;NLDIVFDATSASAHLIHSELLKKTNIKIIDMTPSGVGKPVVPVINQDKLFTSKNVNMITCGGQASLPIINAISNVSKQIEYIEVVSSIASKSAGPATRANIDEYIKSTENGIKLFSKTKEAKVILILNPAKPPINMQTSISFIITDPNIELLKKSVKHITMEVKQYVPGYELILEPTEVVKD
;
A
#
# COMPACT_ATOMS: atom_id res chain seq x y z
N ASN A 1 6.94 26.42 -16.81
CA ASN A 1 5.89 25.42 -17.06
C ASN A 1 6.24 24.18 -16.26
N LEU A 2 5.25 23.61 -15.58
CA LEU A 2 5.36 22.34 -14.87
C LEU A 2 4.45 21.33 -15.56
N ASP A 3 4.96 20.12 -15.79
CA ASP A 3 4.19 19.04 -16.39
C ASP A 3 3.64 18.07 -15.30
N ILE A 4 4.42 17.89 -14.22
CA ILE A 4 4.10 16.97 -13.12
C ILE A 4 4.38 17.65 -11.79
N VAL A 5 3.51 17.41 -10.81
CA VAL A 5 3.67 17.80 -9.40
C VAL A 5 3.57 16.57 -8.52
N PHE A 6 4.54 16.39 -7.63
CA PHE A 6 4.47 15.44 -6.53
C PHE A 6 3.94 16.16 -5.29
N ASP A 7 2.77 15.76 -4.82
CA ASP A 7 2.19 16.32 -3.61
C ASP A 7 2.54 15.43 -2.40
N ALA A 8 3.50 15.91 -1.62
CA ALA A 8 3.98 15.26 -0.39
C ALA A 8 3.64 16.10 0.86
N THR A 9 2.53 16.79 0.85
CA THR A 9 2.12 17.69 1.95
C THR A 9 1.30 16.95 3.02
N SER A 10 -0.01 17.13 3.05
CA SER A 10 -0.92 16.43 3.96
C SER A 10 -2.21 16.06 3.23
N ALA A 11 -2.99 15.14 3.79
CA ALA A 11 -4.28 14.75 3.22
C ALA A 11 -5.20 15.95 2.99
N SER A 12 -5.33 16.83 3.98
CA SER A 12 -6.17 18.02 3.90
C SER A 12 -5.66 19.05 2.89
N ALA A 13 -4.34 19.24 2.79
CA ALA A 13 -3.74 20.14 1.80
C ALA A 13 -3.95 19.62 0.38
N HIS A 14 -3.81 18.31 0.16
CA HIS A 14 -4.03 17.71 -1.16
C HIS A 14 -5.46 17.92 -1.67
N LEU A 15 -6.47 17.89 -0.81
CA LEU A 15 -7.85 18.21 -1.20
C LEU A 15 -7.93 19.60 -1.88
N ILE A 16 -7.26 20.60 -1.31
CA ILE A 16 -7.21 21.96 -1.87
C ILE A 16 -6.38 21.99 -3.15
N HIS A 17 -5.19 21.39 -3.14
CA HIS A 17 -4.28 21.38 -4.29
C HIS A 17 -4.89 20.67 -5.50
N SER A 18 -5.58 19.54 -5.27
CA SER A 18 -6.24 18.79 -6.34
C SER A 18 -7.31 19.63 -7.06
N GLU A 19 -8.10 20.41 -6.33
CA GLU A 19 -9.11 21.30 -6.93
C GLU A 19 -8.47 22.50 -7.67
N LEU A 20 -7.41 23.09 -7.11
CA LEU A 20 -6.69 24.19 -7.78
C LEU A 20 -6.06 23.73 -9.10
N LEU A 21 -5.43 22.56 -9.11
CA LEU A 21 -4.73 22.02 -10.27
C LEU A 21 -5.65 21.32 -11.28
N LYS A 22 -6.90 21.06 -10.92
CA LYS A 22 -7.88 20.39 -11.78
C LYS A 22 -8.08 21.08 -13.15
N LYS A 23 -7.99 22.41 -13.17
CA LYS A 23 -8.17 23.25 -14.36
C LYS A 23 -6.90 23.44 -15.19
N THR A 24 -5.78 22.92 -14.74
CA THR A 24 -4.49 22.97 -15.44
C THR A 24 -4.24 21.69 -16.22
N ASN A 25 -3.18 21.62 -17.02
CA ASN A 25 -2.72 20.39 -17.68
C ASN A 25 -1.67 19.63 -16.86
N ILE A 26 -1.43 20.05 -15.61
CA ILE A 26 -0.42 19.47 -14.74
C ILE A 26 -0.92 18.11 -14.22
N LYS A 27 -0.10 17.09 -14.33
CA LYS A 27 -0.33 15.81 -13.70
C LYS A 27 0.05 15.88 -12.23
N ILE A 28 -0.79 15.30 -11.36
CA ILE A 28 -0.55 15.25 -9.92
C ILE A 28 -0.25 13.81 -9.53
N ILE A 29 0.84 13.63 -8.80
CA ILE A 29 1.17 12.37 -8.11
C ILE A 29 1.04 12.65 -6.62
N ASP A 30 -0.07 12.18 -6.05
CA ASP A 30 -0.38 12.34 -4.63
C ASP A 30 0.32 11.27 -3.80
N MET A 31 1.21 11.70 -2.94
CA MET A 31 1.94 10.87 -1.98
C MET A 31 1.34 10.96 -0.56
N THR A 32 0.22 11.67 -0.43
CA THR A 32 -0.49 11.80 0.85
C THR A 32 -1.58 10.73 0.99
N PRO A 33 -2.04 10.41 2.21
CA PRO A 33 -3.12 9.47 2.40
C PRO A 33 -4.52 10.09 2.17
N SER A 34 -4.65 11.04 1.25
CA SER A 34 -5.90 11.79 1.02
C SER A 34 -7.06 10.92 0.51
N GLY A 35 -6.75 9.83 -0.18
CA GLY A 35 -7.72 9.00 -0.88
C GLY A 35 -8.31 9.66 -2.13
N VAL A 36 -7.77 10.81 -2.57
CA VAL A 36 -8.21 11.54 -3.77
C VAL A 36 -7.34 11.16 -4.97
N GLY A 37 -7.97 11.05 -6.13
CA GLY A 37 -7.29 10.59 -7.34
C GLY A 37 -7.41 9.08 -7.56
N LYS A 38 -6.83 8.60 -8.66
CA LYS A 38 -6.86 7.17 -9.01
C LYS A 38 -5.84 6.40 -8.18
N PRO A 39 -6.24 5.42 -7.36
CA PRO A 39 -5.28 4.61 -6.63
C PRO A 39 -4.35 3.83 -7.57
N VAL A 40 -3.04 3.94 -7.33
CA VAL A 40 -2.02 3.29 -8.16
C VAL A 40 -1.03 2.52 -7.29
N VAL A 41 -0.80 1.28 -7.69
CA VAL A 41 0.30 0.43 -7.25
C VAL A 41 1.04 0.01 -8.53
N PRO A 42 2.27 0.49 -8.78
CA PRO A 42 2.92 0.37 -10.09
C PRO A 42 2.92 -1.04 -10.66
N VAL A 43 3.27 -2.05 -9.87
CA VAL A 43 3.31 -3.45 -10.33
C VAL A 43 1.93 -4.05 -10.63
N ILE A 44 0.82 -3.40 -10.21
CA ILE A 44 -0.55 -3.91 -10.41
C ILE A 44 -1.25 -3.19 -11.55
N ASN A 45 -1.17 -1.85 -11.60
CA ASN A 45 -1.96 -1.02 -12.49
C ASN A 45 -1.23 0.25 -12.97
N GLN A 46 0.03 0.10 -13.37
CA GLN A 46 0.88 1.21 -13.83
C GLN A 46 0.29 2.00 -15.01
N ASP A 47 -0.58 1.40 -15.82
CA ASP A 47 -1.28 2.09 -16.91
C ASP A 47 -2.05 3.32 -16.43
N LYS A 48 -2.53 3.30 -15.18
CA LYS A 48 -3.24 4.43 -14.58
C LYS A 48 -2.35 5.64 -14.31
N LEU A 49 -1.02 5.43 -14.16
CA LEU A 49 -0.05 6.52 -14.08
C LEU A 49 -0.09 7.41 -15.34
N PHE A 50 -0.36 6.81 -16.49
CA PHE A 50 -0.37 7.53 -17.77
C PHE A 50 -1.74 8.08 -18.13
N THR A 51 -2.80 7.38 -17.77
CA THR A 51 -4.18 7.71 -18.18
C THR A 51 -4.93 8.60 -17.19
N SER A 52 -4.45 8.74 -15.94
CA SER A 52 -5.10 9.57 -14.92
C SER A 52 -4.35 10.87 -14.69
N LYS A 53 -5.06 11.95 -14.52
CA LYS A 53 -4.48 13.28 -14.25
C LYS A 53 -4.02 13.44 -12.81
N ASN A 54 -4.80 12.91 -11.86
CA ASN A 54 -4.46 12.83 -10.45
C ASN A 54 -4.40 11.35 -10.05
N VAL A 55 -3.24 10.89 -9.63
CA VAL A 55 -3.00 9.54 -9.14
C VAL A 55 -2.63 9.58 -7.66
N ASN A 56 -3.20 8.67 -6.90
CA ASN A 56 -2.95 8.54 -5.47
C ASN A 56 -2.09 7.32 -5.19
N MET A 57 -0.94 7.53 -4.55
CA MET A 57 0.00 6.46 -4.18
C MET A 57 -0.40 5.74 -2.88
N ILE A 58 -1.58 6.00 -2.37
CA ILE A 58 -2.21 5.37 -1.21
C ILE A 58 -1.42 5.71 0.07
N THR A 59 -0.51 4.83 0.49
CA THR A 59 0.38 5.01 1.63
C THR A 59 1.65 4.17 1.46
N CYS A 60 2.70 4.45 2.23
CA CYS A 60 3.91 3.63 2.20
C CYS A 60 3.63 2.16 2.60
N GLY A 61 2.79 1.93 3.62
CA GLY A 61 2.34 0.59 3.99
C GLY A 61 1.47 -0.07 2.92
N GLY A 62 0.63 0.71 2.25
CA GLY A 62 -0.12 0.24 1.08
C GLY A 62 0.81 -0.19 -0.05
N GLN A 63 1.78 0.63 -0.44
CA GLN A 63 2.74 0.28 -1.48
C GLN A 63 3.59 -0.96 -1.11
N ALA A 64 3.87 -1.18 0.18
CA ALA A 64 4.60 -2.35 0.64
C ALA A 64 3.75 -3.63 0.67
N SER A 65 2.46 -3.55 1.00
CA SER A 65 1.60 -4.70 1.22
C SER A 65 0.75 -5.10 0.01
N LEU A 66 0.23 -4.11 -0.74
CA LEU A 66 -0.73 -4.36 -1.82
C LEU A 66 -0.20 -5.24 -2.96
N PRO A 67 1.07 -5.20 -3.35
CA PRO A 67 1.61 -6.18 -4.32
C PRO A 67 1.40 -7.62 -3.86
N ILE A 68 1.76 -7.92 -2.62
CA ILE A 68 1.61 -9.26 -2.03
C ILE A 68 0.14 -9.64 -1.91
N ILE A 69 -0.70 -8.73 -1.42
CA ILE A 69 -2.14 -8.94 -1.27
C ILE A 69 -2.79 -9.25 -2.62
N ASN A 70 -2.48 -8.49 -3.65
CA ASN A 70 -3.00 -8.71 -4.99
C ASN A 70 -2.54 -10.05 -5.57
N ALA A 71 -1.24 -10.39 -5.41
CA ALA A 71 -0.68 -11.66 -5.88
C ALA A 71 -1.39 -12.87 -5.23
N ILE A 72 -1.63 -12.83 -3.92
CA ILE A 72 -2.38 -13.85 -3.18
C ILE A 72 -3.83 -13.89 -3.63
N SER A 73 -4.47 -12.72 -3.79
CA SER A 73 -5.88 -12.63 -4.18
C SER A 73 -6.15 -13.20 -5.58
N ASN A 74 -5.19 -13.07 -6.49
CA ASN A 74 -5.31 -13.58 -7.85
C ASN A 74 -5.29 -15.11 -7.94
N VAL A 75 -4.73 -15.78 -6.93
CA VAL A 75 -4.62 -17.25 -6.90
C VAL A 75 -5.49 -17.89 -5.81
N SER A 76 -6.22 -17.09 -5.04
CA SER A 76 -7.14 -17.55 -3.99
C SER A 76 -8.57 -17.56 -4.51
N LYS A 77 -9.37 -18.56 -4.10
CA LYS A 77 -10.80 -18.63 -4.44
C LYS A 77 -11.60 -17.59 -3.66
N GLN A 78 -11.37 -17.50 -2.35
CA GLN A 78 -12.07 -16.58 -1.46
C GLN A 78 -11.16 -16.15 -0.31
N ILE A 79 -11.11 -14.85 -0.08
CA ILE A 79 -10.44 -14.24 1.05
C ILE A 79 -11.50 -13.57 1.92
N GLU A 80 -11.60 -13.99 3.16
CA GLU A 80 -12.61 -13.49 4.09
C GLU A 80 -12.10 -12.23 4.81
N TYR A 81 -10.83 -12.22 5.21
CA TYR A 81 -10.23 -11.16 5.99
C TYR A 81 -8.76 -10.98 5.66
N ILE A 82 -8.30 -9.74 5.71
CA ILE A 82 -6.88 -9.38 5.55
C ILE A 82 -6.50 -8.40 6.66
N GLU A 83 -5.42 -8.71 7.38
CA GLU A 83 -4.80 -7.79 8.33
C GLU A 83 -3.40 -7.41 7.85
N VAL A 84 -3.10 -6.12 7.93
CA VAL A 84 -1.79 -5.55 7.62
C VAL A 84 -1.26 -4.83 8.84
N VAL A 85 -0.12 -5.27 9.36
CA VAL A 85 0.60 -4.60 10.44
C VAL A 85 1.89 -4.02 9.88
N SER A 86 1.98 -2.70 9.80
CA SER A 86 3.18 -1.99 9.34
C SER A 86 3.92 -1.38 10.53
N SER A 87 5.18 -1.75 10.71
CA SER A 87 6.09 -1.17 11.70
C SER A 87 7.09 -0.27 10.98
N ILE A 88 7.05 1.02 11.27
CA ILE A 88 7.97 2.02 10.73
C ILE A 88 8.79 2.64 11.85
N ALA A 89 10.02 3.07 11.56
CA ALA A 89 10.82 3.78 12.56
C ALA A 89 10.10 5.06 12.97
N SER A 90 9.98 5.28 14.29
CA SER A 90 9.33 6.50 14.84
C SER A 90 9.98 7.78 14.31
N LYS A 91 11.30 7.75 14.04
CA LYS A 91 12.05 8.87 13.44
C LYS A 91 11.60 9.19 12.01
N SER A 92 11.13 8.20 11.25
CA SER A 92 10.64 8.38 9.88
C SER A 92 9.22 8.91 9.81
N ALA A 93 8.45 8.84 10.90
CA ALA A 93 7.13 9.42 11.02
C ALA A 93 7.23 10.90 11.37
N GLY A 94 7.27 11.75 10.36
CA GLY A 94 7.27 13.21 10.52
C GLY A 94 5.91 13.77 11.01
N PRO A 95 5.80 15.09 11.21
CA PRO A 95 4.57 15.72 11.68
C PRO A 95 3.35 15.40 10.81
N ALA A 96 3.50 15.41 9.49
CA ALA A 96 2.43 15.09 8.56
C ALA A 96 1.92 13.64 8.73
N THR A 97 2.82 12.66 8.86
CA THR A 97 2.43 11.26 9.11
C THR A 97 1.65 11.12 10.41
N ARG A 98 2.13 11.78 11.48
CA ARG A 98 1.49 11.71 12.81
C ARG A 98 0.13 12.39 12.85
N ALA A 99 -0.05 13.46 12.09
CA ALA A 99 -1.32 14.18 11.99
C ALA A 99 -2.35 13.47 11.09
N ASN A 100 -1.95 12.50 10.27
CA ASN A 100 -2.80 11.80 9.30
C ASN A 100 -2.80 10.27 9.50
N ILE A 101 -2.71 9.79 10.75
CA ILE A 101 -2.70 8.35 11.05
C ILE A 101 -4.04 7.69 10.67
N ASP A 102 -5.15 8.35 10.96
CA ASP A 102 -6.48 7.83 10.64
C ASP A 102 -6.70 7.75 9.12
N GLU A 103 -6.27 8.78 8.38
CA GLU A 103 -6.29 8.78 6.92
C GLU A 103 -5.36 7.71 6.33
N TYR A 104 -4.20 7.49 6.94
CA TYR A 104 -3.28 6.41 6.56
C TYR A 104 -3.97 5.04 6.69
N ILE A 105 -4.58 4.76 7.84
CA ILE A 105 -5.29 3.50 8.10
C ILE A 105 -6.42 3.33 7.09
N LYS A 106 -7.31 4.32 6.98
CA LYS A 106 -8.46 4.28 6.09
C LYS A 106 -8.08 4.13 4.61
N SER A 107 -7.08 4.88 4.16
CA SER A 107 -6.61 4.83 2.77
C SER A 107 -5.99 3.47 2.45
N THR A 108 -5.24 2.89 3.38
CA THR A 108 -4.66 1.54 3.21
C THR A 108 -5.75 0.47 3.20
N GLU A 109 -6.72 0.51 4.12
CA GLU A 109 -7.85 -0.44 4.15
C GLU A 109 -8.66 -0.39 2.85
N ASN A 110 -8.93 0.81 2.33
CA ASN A 110 -9.60 0.99 1.05
C ASN A 110 -8.80 0.39 -0.11
N GLY A 111 -7.48 0.58 -0.10
CA GLY A 111 -6.57 -0.05 -1.06
C GLY A 111 -6.62 -1.58 -0.99
N ILE A 112 -6.59 -2.16 0.22
CA ILE A 112 -6.70 -3.60 0.42
C ILE A 112 -8.01 -4.14 -0.20
N LYS A 113 -9.14 -3.53 0.13
CA LYS A 113 -10.46 -3.93 -0.41
C LYS A 113 -10.53 -3.80 -1.92
N LEU A 114 -9.94 -2.73 -2.47
CA LEU A 114 -9.93 -2.49 -3.92
C LEU A 114 -9.12 -3.56 -4.69
N PHE A 115 -7.94 -3.92 -4.18
CA PHE A 115 -7.00 -4.79 -4.90
C PHE A 115 -7.11 -6.27 -4.55
N SER A 116 -7.87 -6.63 -3.49
CA SER A 116 -8.07 -8.02 -3.08
C SER A 116 -9.51 -8.50 -3.22
N LYS A 117 -10.46 -7.59 -3.35
CA LYS A 117 -11.91 -7.89 -3.29
C LYS A 117 -12.37 -8.52 -1.97
N THR A 118 -11.54 -8.45 -0.90
CA THR A 118 -11.96 -8.87 0.43
C THR A 118 -13.07 -7.96 0.97
N LYS A 119 -13.95 -8.51 1.79
CA LYS A 119 -15.01 -7.73 2.45
C LYS A 119 -14.45 -6.96 3.64
N GLU A 120 -13.52 -7.57 4.37
CA GLU A 120 -12.99 -7.04 5.61
C GLU A 120 -11.47 -6.92 5.58
N ALA A 121 -10.99 -5.77 6.04
CA ALA A 121 -9.57 -5.47 6.15
C ALA A 121 -9.31 -4.68 7.43
N LYS A 122 -8.17 -4.95 8.06
CA LYS A 122 -7.67 -4.22 9.21
C LYS A 122 -6.24 -3.76 8.93
N VAL A 123 -5.96 -2.51 9.30
CA VAL A 123 -4.61 -1.95 9.21
C VAL A 123 -4.17 -1.45 10.57
N ILE A 124 -2.95 -1.80 10.95
CA ILE A 124 -2.30 -1.36 12.19
C ILE A 124 -0.97 -0.71 11.82
N LEU A 125 -0.75 0.51 12.30
CA LEU A 125 0.50 1.22 12.14
C LEU A 125 1.24 1.29 13.49
N ILE A 126 2.46 0.79 13.51
CA ILE A 126 3.34 0.81 14.68
C ILE A 126 4.46 1.84 14.43
N LEU A 127 4.56 2.84 15.30
CA LEU A 127 5.68 3.77 15.33
C LEU A 127 6.76 3.21 16.25
N ASN A 128 7.75 2.53 15.69
CA ASN A 128 8.77 1.81 16.43
C ASN A 128 9.88 2.75 16.94
N PRO A 129 10.09 2.86 18.26
CA PRO A 129 11.09 3.75 18.85
C PRO A 129 12.52 3.17 18.91
N ALA A 130 12.77 1.98 18.36
CA ALA A 130 14.06 1.30 18.44
C ALA A 130 15.23 2.16 17.96
N LYS A 131 16.38 1.97 18.58
CA LYS A 131 17.67 2.58 18.21
C LYS A 131 18.72 1.48 18.08
N PRO A 132 19.41 1.36 16.93
CA PRO A 132 19.25 2.18 15.71
C PRO A 132 17.86 2.02 15.09
N PRO A 133 17.39 2.98 14.25
CA PRO A 133 16.10 2.89 13.58
C PRO A 133 16.00 1.64 12.70
N ILE A 134 14.87 0.94 12.76
CA ILE A 134 14.62 -0.23 11.92
C ILE A 134 14.16 0.19 10.52
N ASN A 135 14.37 -0.69 9.54
CA ASN A 135 13.70 -0.60 8.25
C ASN A 135 12.20 -0.88 8.45
N MET A 136 11.37 -0.35 7.54
CA MET A 136 9.96 -0.65 7.56
C MET A 136 9.72 -2.15 7.36
N GLN A 137 8.92 -2.75 8.23
CA GLN A 137 8.50 -4.13 8.17
C GLN A 137 6.98 -4.18 8.09
N THR A 138 6.47 -5.06 7.22
CA THR A 138 5.02 -5.25 7.06
C THR A 138 4.70 -6.73 7.16
N SER A 139 3.83 -7.08 8.11
CA SER A 139 3.26 -8.42 8.26
C SER A 139 1.84 -8.42 7.71
N ILE A 140 1.49 -9.47 6.97
CA ILE A 140 0.18 -9.61 6.35
C ILE A 140 -0.41 -10.94 6.75
N SER A 141 -1.59 -10.92 7.37
CA SER A 141 -2.34 -12.11 7.77
C SER A 141 -3.60 -12.23 6.92
N PHE A 142 -3.95 -13.45 6.52
CA PHE A 142 -5.12 -13.73 5.70
C PHE A 142 -5.98 -14.81 6.34
N ILE A 143 -7.31 -14.70 6.19
CA ILE A 143 -8.24 -15.82 6.34
C ILE A 143 -8.70 -16.19 4.94
N ILE A 144 -8.26 -17.38 4.49
CA ILE A 144 -8.51 -17.88 3.14
C ILE A 144 -9.22 -19.23 3.23
N THR A 145 -10.30 -19.40 2.46
CA THR A 145 -10.97 -20.69 2.33
C THR A 145 -10.22 -21.56 1.33
N ASP A 146 -9.85 -22.79 1.76
CA ASP A 146 -9.17 -23.80 0.92
C ASP A 146 -7.89 -23.26 0.23
N PRO A 147 -6.85 -22.84 1.00
CA PRO A 147 -5.65 -22.26 0.44
C PRO A 147 -4.74 -23.30 -0.22
N ASN A 148 -4.21 -22.98 -1.39
CA ASN A 148 -3.12 -23.75 -1.98
C ASN A 148 -1.77 -23.08 -1.61
N ILE A 149 -1.16 -23.53 -0.53
CA ILE A 149 0.04 -22.90 0.05
C ILE A 149 1.21 -22.82 -0.95
N GLU A 150 1.46 -23.87 -1.75
CA GLU A 150 2.55 -23.86 -2.72
C GLU A 150 2.30 -22.83 -3.84
N LEU A 151 1.07 -22.70 -4.28
CA LEU A 151 0.70 -21.68 -5.27
C LEU A 151 0.83 -20.26 -4.69
N LEU A 152 0.43 -20.06 -3.43
CA LEU A 152 0.59 -18.81 -2.71
C LEU A 152 2.08 -18.42 -2.59
N LYS A 153 2.95 -19.34 -2.17
CA LYS A 153 4.40 -19.11 -2.08
C LYS A 153 4.98 -18.70 -3.43
N LYS A 154 4.63 -19.42 -4.49
CA LYS A 154 5.11 -19.12 -5.85
C LYS A 154 4.66 -17.73 -6.30
N SER A 155 3.40 -17.37 -6.08
CA SER A 155 2.84 -16.08 -6.46
C SER A 155 3.50 -14.92 -5.70
N VAL A 156 3.72 -15.09 -4.39
CA VAL A 156 4.38 -14.09 -3.53
C VAL A 156 5.84 -13.90 -3.94
N LYS A 157 6.58 -14.98 -4.20
CA LYS A 157 7.97 -14.89 -4.69
C LYS A 157 8.04 -14.14 -6.03
N HIS A 158 7.14 -14.45 -6.95
CA HIS A 158 7.11 -13.80 -8.26
C HIS A 158 6.90 -12.29 -8.12
N ILE A 159 5.84 -11.85 -7.42
CA ILE A 159 5.55 -10.43 -7.27
C ILE A 159 6.65 -9.68 -6.49
N THR A 160 7.30 -10.34 -5.53
CA THR A 160 8.44 -9.76 -4.82
C THR A 160 9.59 -9.43 -5.78
N MET A 161 9.88 -10.32 -6.73
CA MET A 161 10.90 -10.06 -7.75
C MET A 161 10.52 -8.90 -8.67
N GLU A 162 9.25 -8.79 -9.06
CA GLU A 162 8.75 -7.68 -9.87
C GLU A 162 8.90 -6.32 -9.14
N VAL A 163 8.49 -6.25 -7.86
CA VAL A 163 8.65 -5.03 -7.06
C VAL A 163 10.12 -4.68 -6.88
N LYS A 164 10.98 -5.67 -6.68
CA LYS A 164 12.43 -5.48 -6.46
C LYS A 164 13.13 -4.82 -7.65
N GLN A 165 12.57 -4.89 -8.87
CA GLN A 165 13.13 -4.23 -10.05
C GLN A 165 13.15 -2.70 -9.91
N TYR A 166 12.20 -2.10 -9.20
CA TYR A 166 12.13 -0.65 -8.99
C TYR A 166 12.28 -0.23 -7.51
N VAL A 167 12.22 -1.18 -6.58
CA VAL A 167 12.52 -0.99 -5.15
C VAL A 167 13.55 -2.04 -4.72
N PRO A 168 14.85 -1.84 -4.95
CA PRO A 168 15.88 -2.86 -4.69
C PRO A 168 15.92 -3.38 -3.25
N GLY A 169 15.51 -2.56 -2.26
CA GLY A 169 15.42 -2.94 -0.85
C GLY A 169 14.16 -3.71 -0.45
N TYR A 170 13.25 -4.03 -1.39
CA TYR A 170 12.05 -4.79 -1.09
C TYR A 170 12.39 -6.28 -0.93
N GLU A 171 12.12 -6.85 0.23
CA GLU A 171 12.50 -8.23 0.56
C GLU A 171 11.34 -9.00 1.19
N LEU A 172 11.20 -10.26 0.78
CA LEU A 172 10.34 -11.24 1.43
C LEU A 172 11.13 -11.92 2.56
N ILE A 173 10.85 -11.53 3.81
CA ILE A 173 11.55 -12.04 4.99
C ILE A 173 11.03 -13.42 5.39
N LEU A 174 9.70 -13.62 5.28
CA LEU A 174 9.03 -14.85 5.63
C LEU A 174 8.08 -15.27 4.51
N GLU A 175 8.21 -16.52 4.07
CA GLU A 175 7.29 -17.10 3.09
C GLU A 175 5.89 -17.30 3.70
N PRO A 176 4.83 -17.35 2.88
CA PRO A 176 3.50 -17.71 3.35
C PRO A 176 3.50 -19.05 4.10
N THR A 177 2.99 -19.02 5.30
CA THR A 177 2.85 -20.19 6.17
C THR A 177 1.41 -20.28 6.67
N GLU A 178 0.91 -21.48 6.84
CA GLU A 178 -0.36 -21.73 7.46
C GLU A 178 -0.20 -21.73 8.98
N VAL A 179 -1.09 -21.01 9.67
CA VAL A 179 -1.22 -21.10 11.12
C VAL A 179 -2.38 -22.05 11.42
N VAL A 180 -2.03 -23.23 11.89
CA VAL A 180 -3.04 -24.24 12.28
C VAL A 180 -3.72 -23.75 13.56
N LYS A 181 -5.04 -23.72 13.58
CA LYS A 181 -5.80 -23.58 14.82
C LYS A 181 -5.76 -24.89 15.58
N ASP A 182 -5.22 -24.86 16.80
CA ASP A 182 -5.40 -25.93 17.77
C ASP A 182 -6.87 -26.00 18.24
#